data_3823bdc0786c64a1543b5c923374ab3f
#
_entry.id   3823bdc0786c64a1543b5c923374ab3f
#
_cell.length_a   1.000
_cell.length_b   1.000
_cell.length_c   1.000
_cell.angle_alpha   90.00
_cell.angle_beta   90.00
_cell.angle_gamma   90.00
#
_symmetry.space_group_name_H-M   'P 1'
#
loop_
_entity.id
_entity.type
_entity.pdbx_description
1 polymer ?
#
loop_
_entity_poly.entity_id
_entity_poly.type
_entity_poly.pdbx_seq_one_letter_code
_entity_poly.pdbx_strand_id
1 'polypeptide(L)'
;MRRADRLIKITHFLRQRRLAVTANQIAEAFNICKRTVYRDIQCLMDTGAPIIGEAGVGYTIDKQYYLPPITFDADELEAIGLGISMVRQWTDDQFADKAASAFDKIQAVLPTSLQGELKQITTFAVPNRPKIPWNINFSDLREFIRKRQKVDVTYSDEKQKETKRTLRPLALVFFNPVWLLTAWCEKREDFRNFRIDRIQGLNINGEIFDDEPSKNLVAYLSQVKA
;
A
#
# COMPACT_ATOMS: atom_id res chain seq x y z
N MET A 1 -35.04 7.09 -12.50
CA MET A 1 -33.59 7.10 -12.15
C MET A 1 -32.81 6.55 -13.34
N ARG A 2 -31.77 7.25 -13.80
CA ARG A 2 -30.89 6.75 -14.89
C ARG A 2 -30.14 5.51 -14.43
N ARG A 3 -29.81 4.60 -15.37
CA ARG A 3 -29.13 3.33 -15.05
C ARG A 3 -27.79 3.56 -14.36
N ALA A 4 -26.97 4.49 -14.85
CA ALA A 4 -25.67 4.80 -14.25
C ALA A 4 -25.78 5.25 -12.78
N ASP A 5 -26.71 6.18 -12.50
CA ASP A 5 -26.96 6.67 -11.13
C ASP A 5 -27.41 5.53 -10.20
N ARG A 6 -28.18 4.58 -10.74
CA ARG A 6 -28.66 3.43 -9.99
C ARG A 6 -27.53 2.46 -9.64
N LEU A 7 -26.63 2.17 -10.56
CA LEU A 7 -25.44 1.32 -10.32
C LEU A 7 -24.57 1.90 -9.19
N ILE A 8 -24.30 3.20 -9.22
CA ILE A 8 -23.54 3.90 -8.17
C ILE A 8 -24.26 3.77 -6.81
N LYS A 9 -25.57 4.03 -6.79
CA LYS A 9 -26.36 3.94 -5.55
C LYS A 9 -26.44 2.52 -5.00
N ILE A 10 -26.57 1.50 -5.83
CA ILE A 10 -26.54 0.09 -5.41
C ILE A 10 -25.18 -0.25 -4.77
N THR A 11 -24.09 0.19 -5.37
CA THR A 11 -22.74 0.00 -4.81
C THR A 11 -22.59 0.65 -3.43
N HIS A 12 -23.05 1.90 -3.26
CA HIS A 12 -23.07 2.56 -1.97
C HIS A 12 -23.95 1.84 -0.95
N PHE A 13 -25.11 1.38 -1.36
CA PHE A 13 -26.06 0.66 -0.51
C PHE A 13 -25.44 -0.64 0.03
N LEU A 14 -24.80 -1.44 -0.83
CA LEU A 14 -24.11 -2.66 -0.42
C LEU A 14 -22.93 -2.35 0.53
N ARG A 15 -22.19 -1.28 0.28
CA ARG A 15 -21.04 -0.87 1.09
C ARG A 15 -21.42 -0.47 2.53
N GLN A 16 -22.58 0.17 2.72
CA GLN A 16 -23.05 0.59 4.04
C GLN A 16 -23.51 -0.58 4.91
N ARG A 17 -23.75 -1.75 4.32
CA ARG A 17 -24.24 -2.93 5.04
C ARG A 17 -23.09 -3.78 5.56
N ARG A 18 -23.28 -4.36 6.75
CA ARG A 18 -22.33 -5.32 7.34
C ARG A 18 -22.61 -6.77 6.93
N LEU A 19 -23.85 -7.07 6.59
CA LEU A 19 -24.33 -8.38 6.17
C LEU A 19 -24.70 -8.37 4.70
N ALA A 20 -24.72 -9.55 4.08
CA ALA A 20 -25.19 -9.73 2.72
C ALA A 20 -26.65 -9.24 2.57
N VAL A 21 -26.94 -8.58 1.47
CA VAL A 21 -28.25 -8.00 1.16
C VAL A 21 -28.88 -8.81 0.03
N THR A 22 -30.10 -9.27 0.25
CA THR A 22 -30.83 -10.06 -0.76
C THR A 22 -31.30 -9.19 -1.92
N ALA A 23 -31.51 -9.84 -3.09
CA ALA A 23 -32.08 -9.13 -4.25
C ALA A 23 -33.44 -8.51 -3.98
N ASN A 24 -34.24 -9.07 -3.05
CA ASN A 24 -35.50 -8.48 -2.59
C ASN A 24 -35.28 -7.14 -1.89
N GLN A 25 -34.37 -7.10 -0.93
CA GLN A 25 -34.08 -5.88 -0.18
C GLN A 25 -33.53 -4.76 -1.08
N ILE A 26 -32.73 -5.13 -2.10
CA ILE A 26 -32.25 -4.16 -3.09
C ILE A 26 -33.44 -3.68 -3.97
N ALA A 27 -34.29 -4.59 -4.42
CA ALA A 27 -35.44 -4.27 -5.25
C ALA A 27 -36.40 -3.29 -4.53
N GLU A 28 -36.69 -3.53 -3.26
CA GLU A 28 -37.50 -2.66 -2.42
C GLU A 28 -36.83 -1.29 -2.20
N ALA A 29 -35.56 -1.26 -1.83
CA ALA A 29 -34.84 -0.03 -1.54
C ALA A 29 -34.75 0.92 -2.76
N PHE A 30 -34.71 0.37 -3.97
CA PHE A 30 -34.60 1.16 -5.21
C PHE A 30 -35.87 1.21 -6.04
N ASN A 31 -36.96 0.60 -5.57
CA ASN A 31 -38.25 0.48 -6.26
C ASN A 31 -38.10 -0.06 -7.71
N ILE A 32 -37.40 -1.19 -7.84
CA ILE A 32 -37.15 -1.90 -9.10
C ILE A 32 -37.48 -3.38 -8.96
N CYS A 33 -37.69 -4.08 -10.08
CA CYS A 33 -37.93 -5.52 -10.03
C CYS A 33 -36.61 -6.31 -9.83
N LYS A 34 -36.71 -7.51 -9.23
CA LYS A 34 -35.56 -8.42 -9.00
C LYS A 34 -34.72 -8.69 -10.25
N ARG A 35 -35.36 -8.85 -11.40
CA ARG A 35 -34.68 -9.06 -12.69
C ARG A 35 -33.73 -7.89 -13.00
N THR A 36 -34.13 -6.66 -12.69
CA THR A 36 -33.28 -5.48 -12.86
C THR A 36 -32.12 -5.49 -11.87
N VAL A 37 -32.37 -5.91 -10.62
CA VAL A 37 -31.30 -6.05 -9.62
C VAL A 37 -30.23 -7.03 -10.09
N TYR A 38 -30.61 -8.23 -10.51
CA TYR A 38 -29.65 -9.22 -11.02
C TYR A 38 -28.82 -8.72 -12.18
N ARG A 39 -29.47 -8.02 -13.13
CA ARG A 39 -28.77 -7.47 -14.29
C ARG A 39 -27.82 -6.33 -13.90
N ASP A 40 -28.19 -5.51 -12.93
CA ASP A 40 -27.36 -4.41 -12.45
C ASP A 40 -26.18 -4.94 -11.62
N ILE A 41 -26.39 -5.93 -10.76
CA ILE A 41 -25.33 -6.61 -10.01
C ILE A 41 -24.33 -7.29 -10.95
N GLN A 42 -24.83 -8.03 -11.95
CA GLN A 42 -23.97 -8.67 -12.93
C GLN A 42 -23.13 -7.62 -13.69
N CYS A 43 -23.74 -6.52 -14.11
CA CYS A 43 -23.03 -5.44 -14.78
C CYS A 43 -21.94 -4.82 -13.88
N LEU A 44 -22.20 -4.68 -12.57
CA LEU A 44 -21.19 -4.20 -11.62
C LEU A 44 -20.05 -5.20 -11.47
N MET A 45 -20.33 -6.50 -11.38
CA MET A 45 -19.31 -7.54 -11.32
C MET A 45 -18.47 -7.59 -12.59
N ASP A 46 -19.10 -7.51 -13.78
CA ASP A 46 -18.42 -7.48 -15.07
C ASP A 46 -17.52 -6.26 -15.25
N THR A 47 -17.86 -5.14 -14.60
CA THR A 47 -17.03 -3.91 -14.58
C THR A 47 -15.99 -3.90 -13.48
N GLY A 48 -15.82 -5.01 -12.75
CA GLY A 48 -14.76 -5.19 -11.74
C GLY A 48 -15.14 -4.75 -10.31
N ALA A 49 -16.44 -4.47 -10.05
CA ALA A 49 -16.86 -4.24 -8.67
C ALA A 49 -16.70 -5.54 -7.85
N PRO A 50 -16.03 -5.50 -6.70
CA PRO A 50 -15.75 -6.70 -5.90
C PRO A 50 -16.99 -7.12 -5.11
N ILE A 51 -18.05 -7.45 -5.81
CA ILE A 51 -19.30 -7.96 -5.24
C ILE A 51 -19.15 -9.48 -5.05
N ILE A 52 -19.39 -9.94 -3.83
CA ILE A 52 -19.40 -11.35 -3.46
C ILE A 52 -20.85 -11.73 -3.16
N GLY A 53 -21.28 -12.87 -3.67
CA GLY A 53 -22.61 -13.40 -3.43
C GLY A 53 -23.25 -13.97 -4.67
N GLU A 54 -24.40 -14.61 -4.47
CA GLU A 54 -25.18 -15.27 -5.51
C GLU A 54 -26.68 -15.11 -5.31
N ALA A 55 -27.42 -15.44 -6.35
CA ALA A 55 -28.88 -15.39 -6.34
C ALA A 55 -29.45 -16.32 -5.27
N GLY A 56 -30.32 -15.78 -4.40
CA GLY A 56 -30.97 -16.53 -3.32
C GLY A 56 -30.25 -16.36 -1.95
N VAL A 57 -28.95 -16.18 -1.92
CA VAL A 57 -28.17 -15.98 -0.68
C VAL A 57 -28.09 -14.49 -0.33
N GLY A 58 -27.73 -13.68 -1.28
CA GLY A 58 -27.52 -12.23 -1.12
C GLY A 58 -26.18 -11.77 -1.62
N TYR A 59 -26.00 -10.46 -1.64
CA TYR A 59 -24.82 -9.78 -2.16
C TYR A 59 -24.18 -8.90 -1.10
N THR A 60 -22.86 -8.95 -1.03
CA THR A 60 -22.03 -8.04 -0.23
C THR A 60 -20.90 -7.50 -1.09
N ILE A 61 -20.31 -6.38 -0.69
CA ILE A 61 -19.16 -5.83 -1.38
C ILE A 61 -17.91 -6.02 -0.50
N ASP A 62 -16.82 -6.47 -1.10
CA ASP A 62 -15.56 -6.56 -0.38
C ASP A 62 -15.02 -5.15 -0.11
N LYS A 63 -15.08 -4.75 1.16
CA LYS A 63 -14.70 -3.40 1.60
C LYS A 63 -13.20 -3.13 1.48
N GLN A 64 -12.38 -4.16 1.38
CA GLN A 64 -10.93 -4.01 1.31
C GLN A 64 -10.45 -3.61 -0.08
N TYR A 65 -11.24 -3.91 -1.12
CA TYR A 65 -10.86 -3.70 -2.53
C TYR A 65 -11.59 -2.58 -3.24
N TYR A 66 -12.66 -2.02 -2.63
CA TYR A 66 -13.45 -1.00 -3.28
C TYR A 66 -13.10 0.40 -2.77
N LEU A 67 -12.59 1.24 -3.68
CA LEU A 67 -12.49 2.68 -3.47
C LEU A 67 -13.74 3.37 -4.04
N PRO A 68 -14.38 4.29 -3.29
CA PRO A 68 -15.44 5.13 -3.86
C PRO A 68 -14.88 5.95 -5.03
N PRO A 69 -15.72 6.54 -5.88
CA PRO A 69 -15.26 7.55 -6.82
C PRO A 69 -14.42 8.60 -6.09
N ILE A 70 -13.15 8.69 -6.46
CA ILE A 70 -12.20 9.66 -5.93
C ILE A 70 -12.00 10.70 -7.02
N THR A 71 -12.13 11.96 -6.67
CA THR A 71 -11.79 13.09 -7.54
C THR A 71 -10.49 13.69 -7.03
N PHE A 72 -9.62 14.06 -7.95
CA PHE A 72 -8.38 14.76 -7.67
C PHE A 72 -8.43 16.13 -8.33
N ASP A 73 -7.83 17.13 -7.70
CA ASP A 73 -7.45 18.36 -8.34
C ASP A 73 -6.01 18.29 -8.91
N ALA A 74 -5.58 19.34 -9.58
CA ALA A 74 -4.27 19.40 -10.24
C ALA A 74 -3.11 19.30 -9.22
N ASP A 75 -3.23 20.01 -8.11
CA ASP A 75 -2.20 20.07 -7.07
C ASP A 75 -2.05 18.71 -6.37
N GLU A 76 -3.16 18.01 -6.11
CA GLU A 76 -3.15 16.65 -5.57
C GLU A 76 -2.47 15.66 -6.51
N LEU A 77 -2.74 15.77 -7.82
CA LEU A 77 -2.11 14.93 -8.84
C LEU A 77 -0.60 15.23 -8.96
N GLU A 78 -0.19 16.49 -8.87
CA GLU A 78 1.22 16.87 -8.85
C GLU A 78 1.94 16.29 -7.62
N ALA A 79 1.34 16.38 -6.44
CA ALA A 79 1.87 15.79 -5.21
C ALA A 79 2.02 14.26 -5.32
N ILE A 80 1.02 13.57 -5.89
CA ILE A 80 1.09 12.12 -6.17
C ILE A 80 2.23 11.82 -7.14
N GLY A 81 2.34 12.57 -8.25
CA GLY A 81 3.39 12.41 -9.25
C GLY A 81 4.80 12.59 -8.67
N LEU A 82 5.00 13.59 -7.82
CA LEU A 82 6.24 13.80 -7.07
C LEU A 82 6.55 12.59 -6.17
N GLY A 83 5.58 12.12 -5.39
CA GLY A 83 5.74 10.95 -4.54
C GLY A 83 6.15 9.70 -5.32
N ILE A 84 5.54 9.47 -6.49
CA ILE A 84 5.88 8.36 -7.37
C ILE A 84 7.29 8.51 -7.94
N SER A 85 7.69 9.71 -8.34
CA SER A 85 9.05 9.97 -8.82
C SER A 85 10.09 9.71 -7.72
N MET A 86 9.80 10.04 -6.46
CA MET A 86 10.64 9.68 -5.31
C MET A 86 10.75 8.16 -5.15
N VAL A 87 9.64 7.44 -5.17
CA VAL A 87 9.65 5.97 -5.06
C VAL A 87 10.52 5.36 -6.16
N ARG A 88 10.38 5.80 -7.40
CA ARG A 88 11.17 5.30 -8.55
C ARG A 88 12.67 5.54 -8.39
N GLN A 89 13.07 6.65 -7.80
CA GLN A 89 14.47 7.03 -7.69
C GLN A 89 15.18 6.41 -6.48
N TRP A 90 14.47 6.20 -5.39
CA TRP A 90 15.06 5.79 -4.10
C TRP A 90 14.64 4.41 -3.60
N THR A 91 13.93 3.60 -4.41
CA THR A 91 13.60 2.22 -4.04
C THR A 91 14.10 1.22 -5.10
N ASP A 92 13.78 -0.07 -4.91
CA ASP A 92 14.08 -1.10 -5.91
C ASP A 92 13.08 -1.05 -7.09
N ASP A 93 13.46 -1.72 -8.17
CA ASP A 93 12.66 -1.73 -9.40
C ASP A 93 11.28 -2.36 -9.18
N GLN A 94 11.20 -3.40 -8.34
CA GLN A 94 9.92 -4.06 -8.03
C GLN A 94 8.91 -3.10 -7.38
N PHE A 95 9.37 -2.25 -6.45
CA PHE A 95 8.48 -1.27 -5.81
C PHE A 95 8.21 -0.06 -6.70
N ALA A 96 9.20 0.34 -7.49
CA ALA A 96 9.05 1.38 -8.52
C ALA A 96 7.98 1.01 -9.55
N ASP A 97 7.94 -0.25 -10.01
CA ASP A 97 6.92 -0.75 -10.94
C ASP A 97 5.52 -0.73 -10.32
N LYS A 98 5.40 -1.04 -9.02
CA LYS A 98 4.10 -0.93 -8.33
C LYS A 98 3.62 0.52 -8.24
N ALA A 99 4.52 1.47 -8.02
CA ALA A 99 4.20 2.88 -8.00
C ALA A 99 3.79 3.37 -9.40
N ALA A 100 4.49 2.98 -10.46
CA ALA A 100 4.13 3.27 -11.84
C ALA A 100 2.74 2.70 -12.19
N SER A 101 2.50 1.41 -11.91
CA SER A 101 1.21 0.77 -12.15
C SER A 101 0.06 1.44 -11.39
N ALA A 102 0.28 1.94 -10.17
CA ALA A 102 -0.72 2.70 -9.43
C ALA A 102 -1.04 4.03 -10.13
N PHE A 103 -0.02 4.71 -10.64
CA PHE A 103 -0.19 5.96 -11.37
C PHE A 103 -0.93 5.79 -12.68
N ASP A 104 -0.60 4.76 -13.45
CA ASP A 104 -1.30 4.42 -14.71
C ASP A 104 -2.80 4.20 -14.47
N LYS A 105 -3.17 3.52 -13.37
CA LYS A 105 -4.58 3.34 -13.00
C LYS A 105 -5.28 4.65 -12.64
N ILE A 106 -4.59 5.56 -11.97
CA ILE A 106 -5.12 6.90 -11.68
C ILE A 106 -5.32 7.65 -12.99
N GLN A 107 -4.31 7.67 -13.87
CA GLN A 107 -4.40 8.35 -15.16
C GLN A 107 -5.54 7.83 -16.05
N ALA A 108 -5.77 6.52 -16.03
CA ALA A 108 -6.80 5.88 -16.87
C ALA A 108 -8.24 6.31 -16.50
N VAL A 109 -8.48 6.78 -15.29
CA VAL A 109 -9.82 7.21 -14.84
C VAL A 109 -9.99 8.74 -14.79
N LEU A 110 -8.94 9.51 -15.07
CA LEU A 110 -9.00 10.96 -15.06
C LEU A 110 -9.71 11.53 -16.29
N PRO A 111 -10.45 12.64 -16.15
CA PRO A 111 -10.94 13.43 -17.28
C PRO A 111 -9.79 13.90 -18.18
N THR A 112 -10.06 14.04 -19.48
CA THR A 112 -9.06 14.42 -20.49
C THR A 112 -8.37 15.76 -20.17
N SER A 113 -9.09 16.72 -19.54
CA SER A 113 -8.54 17.99 -19.07
C SER A 113 -7.39 17.78 -18.07
N LEU A 114 -7.61 16.96 -17.04
CA LEU A 114 -6.60 16.67 -16.02
C LEU A 114 -5.47 15.79 -16.53
N GLN A 115 -5.73 14.90 -17.49
CA GLN A 115 -4.66 14.15 -18.18
C GLN A 115 -3.68 15.07 -18.92
N GLY A 116 -4.18 16.19 -19.46
CA GLY A 116 -3.34 17.22 -20.09
C GLY A 116 -2.43 17.92 -19.09
N GLU A 117 -2.94 18.26 -17.93
CA GLU A 117 -2.18 18.90 -16.85
C GLU A 117 -1.10 17.98 -16.28
N LEU A 118 -1.40 16.68 -16.10
CA LEU A 118 -0.41 15.69 -15.67
C LEU A 118 0.82 15.60 -16.59
N LYS A 119 0.66 15.81 -17.89
CA LYS A 119 1.77 15.84 -18.85
C LYS A 119 2.65 17.09 -18.71
N GLN A 120 2.15 18.12 -18.03
CA GLN A 120 2.84 19.40 -17.78
C GLN A 120 3.40 19.51 -16.36
N ILE A 121 3.38 18.41 -15.57
CA ILE A 121 3.98 18.40 -14.24
C ILE A 121 5.44 18.83 -14.35
N THR A 122 5.77 19.89 -13.64
CA THR A 122 7.13 20.44 -13.58
C THR A 122 7.89 20.01 -12.33
N THR A 123 7.19 19.41 -11.36
CA THR A 123 7.76 19.00 -10.08
C THR A 123 8.08 17.50 -10.11
N PHE A 124 9.37 17.19 -10.02
CA PHE A 124 9.86 15.81 -10.00
C PHE A 124 11.11 15.69 -9.14
N ALA A 125 11.34 14.50 -8.61
CA ALA A 125 12.49 14.23 -7.78
C ALA A 125 13.64 13.67 -8.63
N VAL A 126 14.84 14.27 -8.49
CA VAL A 126 16.07 13.79 -9.13
C VAL A 126 17.09 13.53 -8.03
N PRO A 127 17.71 12.35 -7.98
CA PRO A 127 18.77 12.09 -7.03
C PRO A 127 20.01 12.94 -7.41
N ASN A 128 20.56 13.64 -6.44
CA ASN A 128 21.79 14.43 -6.64
C ASN A 128 23.08 13.58 -6.62
N ARG A 129 22.93 12.28 -6.41
CA ARG A 129 24.03 11.29 -6.37
C ARG A 129 23.57 9.99 -7.04
N PRO A 130 24.52 9.18 -7.53
CA PRO A 130 24.23 7.84 -8.01
C PRO A 130 23.47 7.02 -6.96
N LYS A 131 22.56 6.16 -7.41
CA LYS A 131 21.82 5.23 -6.53
C LYS A 131 22.83 4.39 -5.76
N ILE A 132 22.75 4.40 -4.43
CA ILE A 132 23.60 3.58 -3.59
C ILE A 132 23.17 2.13 -3.78
N PRO A 133 24.05 1.23 -4.24
CA PRO A 133 23.67 -0.16 -4.48
C PRO A 133 23.38 -0.85 -3.14
N TRP A 134 22.39 -1.72 -3.16
CA TRP A 134 22.02 -2.57 -2.03
C TRP A 134 22.34 -4.02 -2.36
N ASN A 135 22.87 -4.74 -1.39
CA ASN A 135 23.07 -6.18 -1.49
C ASN A 135 21.82 -6.97 -1.11
N ILE A 136 20.73 -6.28 -0.80
CA ILE A 136 19.46 -6.85 -0.35
C ILE A 136 18.29 -6.23 -1.12
N ASN A 137 17.23 -6.99 -1.24
CA ASN A 137 16.02 -6.54 -1.90
C ASN A 137 15.16 -5.70 -0.94
N PHE A 138 14.82 -4.48 -1.33
CA PHE A 138 13.99 -3.56 -0.54
C PHE A 138 12.56 -4.10 -0.38
N SER A 139 12.03 -4.73 -1.41
CA SER A 139 10.69 -5.31 -1.39
C SER A 139 10.59 -6.50 -0.44
N ASP A 140 11.63 -7.30 -0.31
CA ASP A 140 11.70 -8.41 0.65
C ASP A 140 11.68 -7.88 2.09
N LEU A 141 12.43 -6.81 2.38
CA LEU A 141 12.40 -6.18 3.71
C LEU A 141 10.99 -5.70 4.08
N ARG A 142 10.27 -5.11 3.14
CA ARG A 142 8.88 -4.68 3.37
C ARG A 142 7.98 -5.86 3.68
N GLU A 143 8.21 -6.98 3.02
CA GLU A 143 7.45 -8.21 3.26
C GLU A 143 7.73 -8.78 4.66
N PHE A 144 9.00 -8.82 5.09
CA PHE A 144 9.40 -9.30 6.42
C PHE A 144 8.81 -8.44 7.53
N ILE A 145 8.79 -7.11 7.37
CA ILE A 145 8.11 -6.18 8.29
C ILE A 145 6.62 -6.52 8.38
N ARG A 146 5.94 -6.64 7.24
CA ARG A 146 4.50 -6.93 7.18
C ARG A 146 4.14 -8.27 7.81
N LYS A 147 4.99 -9.28 7.60
CA LYS A 147 4.81 -10.63 8.14
C LYS A 147 5.37 -10.80 9.55
N ARG A 148 5.97 -9.77 10.11
CA ARG A 148 6.65 -9.83 11.43
C ARG A 148 7.69 -10.94 11.51
N GLN A 149 8.43 -11.16 10.43
CA GLN A 149 9.46 -12.19 10.38
C GLN A 149 10.78 -11.64 10.94
N LYS A 150 11.41 -12.38 11.86
CA LYS A 150 12.77 -12.07 12.29
C LYS A 150 13.75 -12.32 11.15
N VAL A 151 14.79 -11.51 11.11
CA VAL A 151 15.84 -11.62 10.10
C VAL A 151 17.22 -11.64 10.75
N ASP A 152 18.10 -12.47 10.22
CA ASP A 152 19.50 -12.46 10.57
C ASP A 152 20.26 -11.63 9.53
N VAL A 153 20.95 -10.58 10.01
CA VAL A 153 21.70 -9.68 9.15
C VAL A 153 23.18 -9.74 9.44
N THR A 154 23.98 -9.71 8.39
CA THR A 154 25.41 -9.38 8.45
C THR A 154 25.55 -7.90 8.14
N TYR A 155 25.99 -7.12 9.12
CA TYR A 155 26.05 -5.66 9.04
C TYR A 155 27.48 -5.16 9.18
N SER A 156 27.91 -4.31 8.24
CA SER A 156 29.19 -3.61 8.28
C SER A 156 29.02 -2.19 8.83
N ASP A 157 29.67 -1.87 9.93
CA ASP A 157 29.61 -0.53 10.52
C ASP A 157 30.50 0.49 9.76
N GLU A 158 30.56 1.72 10.26
CA GLU A 158 31.40 2.78 9.63
C GLU A 158 32.89 2.46 9.59
N LYS A 159 33.34 1.62 10.50
CA LYS A 159 34.72 1.15 10.60
C LYS A 159 34.94 -0.15 9.83
N GLN A 160 33.97 -0.54 8.98
CA GLN A 160 33.98 -1.80 8.20
C GLN A 160 34.05 -3.06 9.08
N LYS A 161 33.68 -2.97 10.35
CA LYS A 161 33.59 -4.12 11.22
C LYS A 161 32.27 -4.85 10.99
N GLU A 162 32.38 -6.10 10.59
CA GLU A 162 31.22 -6.95 10.40
C GLU A 162 30.68 -7.48 11.72
N THR A 163 29.34 -7.48 11.81
CA THR A 163 28.62 -8.04 12.97
C THR A 163 27.38 -8.78 12.50
N LYS A 164 27.11 -9.92 13.10
CA LYS A 164 25.85 -10.65 12.89
C LYS A 164 24.83 -10.25 13.95
N ARG A 165 23.60 -10.03 13.50
CA ARG A 165 22.49 -9.57 14.33
C ARG A 165 21.21 -10.26 13.95
N THR A 166 20.43 -10.67 14.96
CA THR A 166 19.03 -11.04 14.78
C THR A 166 18.16 -9.83 15.09
N LEU A 167 17.29 -9.47 14.15
CA LEU A 167 16.48 -8.26 14.19
C LEU A 167 14.99 -8.60 14.05
N ARG A 168 14.16 -7.84 14.76
CA ARG A 168 12.73 -7.70 14.49
C ARG A 168 12.55 -6.44 13.64
N PRO A 169 12.37 -6.55 12.33
CA PRO A 169 12.23 -5.39 11.46
C PRO A 169 10.89 -4.70 11.73
N LEU A 170 10.90 -3.38 11.94
CA LEU A 170 9.73 -2.60 12.32
C LEU A 170 9.32 -1.57 11.28
N ALA A 171 10.28 -0.88 10.67
CA ALA A 171 10.01 0.14 9.66
C ALA A 171 11.20 0.36 8.74
N LEU A 172 10.91 0.90 7.54
CA LEU A 172 11.91 1.48 6.64
C LEU A 172 11.73 2.99 6.66
N VAL A 173 12.80 3.70 6.99
CA VAL A 173 12.81 5.17 7.11
C VAL A 173 13.76 5.75 6.06
N PHE A 174 13.24 6.63 5.22
CA PHE A 174 14.06 7.36 4.27
C PHE A 174 14.78 8.51 4.97
N PHE A 175 16.08 8.47 4.96
CA PHE A 175 16.94 9.51 5.54
C PHE A 175 17.94 9.94 4.46
N ASN A 176 17.51 10.88 3.64
CA ASN A 176 18.20 11.30 2.40
C ASN A 176 19.73 11.33 2.54
N PRO A 177 20.48 10.63 1.70
CA PRO A 177 20.04 9.84 0.54
C PRO A 177 19.88 8.33 0.81
N VAL A 178 19.84 7.90 2.06
CA VAL A 178 19.86 6.48 2.44
C VAL A 178 18.57 6.03 3.09
N TRP A 179 18.31 4.73 3.02
CA TRP A 179 17.27 4.09 3.79
C TRP A 179 17.82 3.45 5.05
N LEU A 180 17.07 3.56 6.12
CA LEU A 180 17.33 2.93 7.40
C LEU A 180 16.29 1.84 7.65
N LEU A 181 16.75 0.67 8.04
CA LEU A 181 15.92 -0.36 8.66
C LEU A 181 15.87 -0.08 10.17
N THR A 182 14.73 0.38 10.65
CA THR A 182 14.46 0.49 12.09
C THR A 182 14.04 -0.88 12.59
N ALA A 183 14.70 -1.38 13.61
CA ALA A 183 14.45 -2.71 14.16
C ALA A 183 14.75 -2.79 15.66
N TRP A 184 14.09 -3.72 16.36
CA TRP A 184 14.54 -4.19 17.64
C TRP A 184 15.70 -5.19 17.44
N CYS A 185 16.82 -4.95 18.06
CA CYS A 185 18.00 -5.81 17.98
C CYS A 185 18.04 -6.77 19.17
N GLU A 186 17.82 -8.08 18.93
CA GLU A 186 17.80 -9.10 19.98
C GLU A 186 19.11 -9.14 20.79
N LYS A 187 20.26 -8.93 20.14
CA LYS A 187 21.56 -8.95 20.80
C LYS A 187 21.81 -7.75 21.71
N ARG A 188 21.19 -6.60 21.42
CA ARG A 188 21.38 -5.36 22.19
C ARG A 188 20.21 -5.07 23.12
N GLU A 189 19.12 -5.81 22.96
CA GLU A 189 17.86 -5.59 23.67
C GLU A 189 17.42 -4.12 23.61
N ASP A 190 17.54 -3.53 22.39
CA ASP A 190 17.30 -2.11 22.17
C ASP A 190 16.92 -1.84 20.71
N PHE A 191 16.24 -0.71 20.47
CA PHE A 191 15.99 -0.24 19.11
C PHE A 191 17.26 0.24 18.44
N ARG A 192 17.41 -0.10 17.16
CA ARG A 192 18.56 0.31 16.35
C ARG A 192 18.12 0.61 14.92
N ASN A 193 18.82 1.57 14.32
CA ASN A 193 18.69 1.90 12.90
C ASN A 193 19.88 1.35 12.14
N PHE A 194 19.62 0.58 11.11
CA PHE A 194 20.63 -0.03 10.25
C PHE A 194 20.53 0.59 8.85
N ARG A 195 21.59 1.17 8.35
CA ARG A 195 21.63 1.63 6.96
C ARG A 195 21.54 0.43 6.03
N ILE A 196 20.60 0.47 5.09
CA ILE A 196 20.33 -0.67 4.19
C ILE A 196 21.56 -0.97 3.29
N ASP A 197 22.25 0.07 2.82
CA ASP A 197 23.44 -0.04 2.01
C ASP A 197 24.66 -0.67 2.73
N ARG A 198 24.59 -0.82 4.06
CA ARG A 198 25.61 -1.48 4.88
C ARG A 198 25.25 -2.90 5.29
N ILE A 199 24.08 -3.40 4.91
CA ILE A 199 23.70 -4.79 5.11
C ILE A 199 24.34 -5.61 3.99
N GLN A 200 25.28 -6.49 4.36
CA GLN A 200 26.02 -7.34 3.43
C GLN A 200 25.27 -8.63 3.13
N GLY A 201 24.44 -9.11 4.05
CA GLY A 201 23.62 -10.30 3.90
C GLY A 201 22.41 -10.23 4.81
N LEU A 202 21.30 -10.81 4.34
CA LEU A 202 20.04 -10.86 5.03
C LEU A 202 19.37 -12.20 4.77
N ASN A 203 19.02 -12.92 5.83
CA ASN A 203 18.33 -14.20 5.76
C ASN A 203 17.13 -14.19 6.71
N ILE A 204 16.05 -14.87 6.32
CA ILE A 204 14.93 -15.17 7.22
C ILE A 204 15.41 -16.24 8.19
N ASN A 205 15.22 -16.04 9.49
CA ASN A 205 15.56 -17.10 10.47
C ASN A 205 14.41 -18.07 10.76
N GLY A 206 13.26 -17.87 10.14
CA GLY A 206 12.08 -18.74 10.29
C GLY A 206 11.17 -18.39 11.46
N GLU A 207 11.55 -17.46 12.32
CA GLU A 207 10.74 -17.04 13.47
C GLU A 207 9.86 -15.85 13.14
N ILE A 208 8.63 -15.86 13.67
CA ILE A 208 7.70 -14.73 13.68
C ILE A 208 7.75 -14.11 15.08
N PHE A 209 7.71 -12.79 15.17
CA PHE A 209 7.66 -12.09 16.44
C PHE A 209 6.29 -11.48 16.72
N ASP A 210 5.89 -11.48 17.99
CA ASP A 210 4.66 -10.86 18.43
C ASP A 210 4.80 -9.34 18.53
N ASP A 211 3.65 -8.64 18.51
CA ASP A 211 3.57 -7.19 18.72
C ASP A 211 3.68 -6.85 20.21
N GLU A 212 4.89 -6.96 20.75
CA GLU A 212 5.17 -6.62 22.13
C GLU A 212 5.16 -5.10 22.34
N PRO A 213 4.37 -4.54 23.26
CA PRO A 213 4.22 -3.09 23.44
C PRO A 213 5.54 -2.35 23.70
N SER A 214 6.55 -3.02 24.28
CA SER A 214 7.87 -2.43 24.58
C SER A 214 8.87 -2.54 23.43
N LYS A 215 8.57 -3.30 22.36
CA LYS A 215 9.51 -3.63 21.28
C LYS A 215 8.94 -3.37 19.89
N ASN A 216 7.84 -2.64 19.81
CA ASN A 216 7.14 -2.35 18.56
C ASN A 216 7.43 -0.95 18.02
N LEU A 217 6.89 -0.63 16.85
CA LEU A 217 7.10 0.66 16.20
C LEU A 217 6.56 1.83 17.04
N VAL A 218 5.46 1.65 17.77
CA VAL A 218 4.88 2.70 18.63
C VAL A 218 5.82 3.07 19.76
N ALA A 219 6.42 2.07 20.41
CA ALA A 219 7.43 2.30 21.46
C ALA A 219 8.67 3.03 20.91
N TYR A 220 9.16 2.62 19.73
CA TYR A 220 10.26 3.33 19.06
C TYR A 220 9.94 4.80 18.80
N LEU A 221 8.79 5.08 18.20
CA LEU A 221 8.38 6.45 17.87
C LEU A 221 8.18 7.32 19.11
N SER A 222 7.79 6.74 20.24
CA SER A 222 7.68 7.45 21.52
C SER A 222 9.04 7.86 22.07
N GLN A 223 10.08 7.04 21.86
CA GLN A 223 11.46 7.37 22.29
C GLN A 223 12.11 8.45 21.40
N VAL A 224 11.78 8.50 20.12
CA VAL A 224 12.36 9.49 19.17
C VAL A 224 11.73 10.87 19.32
N LYS A 225 10.49 10.96 19.83
CA LYS A 225 9.77 12.22 20.04
C LYS A 225 10.05 12.88 21.40
N ALA A 226 10.66 12.14 22.34
CA ALA A 226 11.07 12.61 23.63
C ALA A 226 12.48 13.23 23.59
#